data_346361f2d8ae1004a72449ea119db411
#
_entry.id   346361f2d8ae1004a72449ea119db411
#
_cell.length_a   1.000
_cell.length_b   1.000
_cell.length_c   1.000
_cell.angle_alpha   90.00
_cell.angle_beta   90.00
_cell.angle_gamma   90.00
#
_symmetry.space_group_name_H-M   'P 1'
#
loop_
_entity.id
_entity.type
_entity.pdbx_description
1 polymer ?
#
loop_
_entity_poly.entity_id
_entity_poly.type
_entity_poly.pdbx_seq_one_letter_code
_entity_poly.pdbx_strand_id
1 'polypeptide(L)'
;MGDPVKTRKKYSTPSHMWIQERITRDTKLSGQYGLKKRQEIWRAESLVKKFRSLARQIAGIKGDSSAEQERLLGKLLRMGVIGSDSKLNDILTLDATDFLERRLQTIVHKKGLASTAKEARQIVLHGFVTVDGERRRVPGSLLSVNEEDSIAYVGPSREQKVQKPRKALEEAADEKSEKSSDEKALEEAPKKLSAEEKIGEVVEEKTEVSPAEEKKEESKEEAKEGLKGGSS
;
A
#
# COMPACT_ATOMS: atom_id res chain seq x y z
N MET A 1 -19.76 -41.54 -8.09
CA MET A 1 -19.56 -40.14 -7.59
C MET A 1 -18.44 -39.51 -8.41
N GLY A 2 -18.70 -38.36 -9.03
CA GLY A 2 -17.66 -37.64 -9.79
C GLY A 2 -16.71 -36.90 -8.86
N ASP A 3 -15.46 -36.68 -9.31
CA ASP A 3 -14.49 -35.89 -8.58
C ASP A 3 -14.98 -34.45 -8.37
N PRO A 4 -14.65 -33.83 -7.24
CA PRO A 4 -15.04 -32.43 -6.98
C PRO A 4 -14.44 -31.50 -8.03
N VAL A 5 -15.30 -30.77 -8.71
CA VAL A 5 -14.87 -29.81 -9.75
C VAL A 5 -13.96 -28.73 -9.14
N LYS A 6 -12.73 -28.65 -9.62
CA LYS A 6 -11.78 -27.63 -9.19
C LYS A 6 -12.35 -26.24 -9.41
N THR A 7 -12.44 -25.45 -8.35
CA THR A 7 -12.95 -24.07 -8.44
C THR A 7 -12.09 -23.22 -9.37
N ARG A 8 -12.72 -22.48 -10.30
CA ARG A 8 -12.01 -21.60 -11.24
C ARG A 8 -11.38 -20.43 -10.48
N LYS A 9 -10.17 -20.03 -10.89
CA LYS A 9 -9.54 -18.82 -10.38
C LYS A 9 -10.41 -17.59 -10.69
N LYS A 10 -10.70 -16.79 -9.67
CA LYS A 10 -11.47 -15.53 -9.80
C LYS A 10 -10.57 -14.31 -10.08
N TYR A 11 -9.32 -14.53 -10.53
CA TYR A 11 -8.35 -13.49 -10.84
C TYR A 11 -7.41 -13.94 -11.96
N SER A 12 -6.91 -12.97 -12.72
CA SER A 12 -5.83 -13.18 -13.68
C SER A 12 -4.50 -12.81 -13.01
N THR A 13 -3.49 -13.66 -13.20
CA THR A 13 -2.12 -13.31 -12.81
C THR A 13 -1.53 -12.36 -13.85
N PRO A 14 -0.70 -11.37 -13.45
CA PRO A 14 0.00 -10.54 -14.41
C PRO A 14 1.00 -11.35 -15.23
N SER A 15 1.21 -10.99 -16.50
CA SER A 15 2.20 -11.64 -17.36
C SER A 15 3.62 -11.46 -16.84
N HIS A 16 3.96 -10.25 -16.41
CA HIS A 16 5.26 -9.93 -15.82
C HIS A 16 5.10 -9.61 -14.33
N MET A 17 5.54 -10.53 -13.46
CA MET A 17 5.41 -10.38 -12.01
C MET A 17 6.56 -9.58 -11.37
N TRP A 18 7.71 -9.49 -12.03
CA TRP A 18 8.96 -8.96 -11.48
C TRP A 18 9.26 -7.52 -11.88
N ILE A 19 8.26 -6.76 -12.33
CA ILE A 19 8.41 -5.33 -12.60
C ILE A 19 8.50 -4.60 -11.26
N GLN A 20 9.59 -3.86 -11.05
CA GLN A 20 9.88 -3.17 -9.80
C GLN A 20 8.79 -2.16 -9.39
N GLU A 21 8.31 -1.36 -10.34
CA GLU A 21 7.22 -0.40 -10.11
C GLU A 21 5.94 -1.06 -9.59
N ARG A 22 5.61 -2.23 -10.16
CA ARG A 22 4.45 -3.00 -9.73
C ARG A 22 4.65 -3.56 -8.32
N ILE A 23 5.84 -4.09 -8.03
CA ILE A 23 6.17 -4.64 -6.70
C ILE A 23 6.05 -3.55 -5.64
N THR A 24 6.59 -2.36 -5.90
CA THR A 24 6.51 -1.22 -4.97
C THR A 24 5.08 -0.75 -4.76
N ARG A 25 4.27 -0.67 -5.84
CA ARG A 25 2.84 -0.35 -5.76
C ARG A 25 2.06 -1.39 -4.93
N ASP A 26 2.24 -2.66 -5.25
CA ASP A 26 1.56 -3.77 -4.56
C ASP A 26 1.96 -3.82 -3.07
N THR A 27 3.21 -3.51 -2.75
CA THR A 27 3.70 -3.45 -1.37
C THR A 27 3.05 -2.29 -0.60
N LYS A 28 2.94 -1.10 -1.20
CA LYS A 28 2.24 0.05 -0.63
C LYS A 28 0.77 -0.28 -0.36
N LEU A 29 0.05 -0.80 -1.35
CA LEU A 29 -1.34 -1.22 -1.20
C LEU A 29 -1.52 -2.31 -0.13
N SER A 30 -0.61 -3.29 -0.08
CA SER A 30 -0.64 -4.35 0.92
C SER A 30 -0.45 -3.79 2.34
N GLY A 31 0.39 -2.79 2.53
CA GLY A 31 0.57 -2.09 3.80
C GLY A 31 -0.68 -1.30 4.21
N GLN A 32 -1.21 -0.48 3.32
CA GLN A 32 -2.38 0.38 3.55
C GLN A 32 -3.64 -0.42 3.93
N TYR A 33 -3.96 -1.44 3.13
CA TYR A 33 -5.17 -2.25 3.31
C TYR A 33 -4.96 -3.51 4.17
N GLY A 34 -3.77 -3.72 4.75
CA GLY A 34 -3.47 -4.88 5.59
C GLY A 34 -3.66 -6.23 4.88
N LEU A 35 -3.31 -6.31 3.60
CA LEU A 35 -3.49 -7.50 2.79
C LEU A 35 -2.42 -8.55 3.11
N LYS A 36 -2.80 -9.83 3.12
CA LYS A 36 -1.86 -10.93 3.39
C LYS A 36 -1.21 -11.48 2.12
N LYS A 37 -1.96 -11.50 1.01
CA LYS A 37 -1.51 -12.10 -0.26
C LYS A 37 -1.72 -11.12 -1.42
N ARG A 38 -0.76 -11.05 -2.34
CA ARG A 38 -0.89 -10.29 -3.60
C ARG A 38 -2.09 -10.70 -4.45
N GLN A 39 -2.53 -11.95 -4.32
CA GLN A 39 -3.74 -12.43 -4.99
C GLN A 39 -5.01 -11.63 -4.64
N GLU A 40 -5.05 -10.97 -3.48
CA GLU A 40 -6.18 -10.12 -3.09
C GLU A 40 -6.21 -8.85 -3.95
N ILE A 41 -5.04 -8.27 -4.28
CA ILE A 41 -4.89 -7.14 -5.20
C ILE A 41 -5.29 -7.56 -6.62
N TRP A 42 -4.79 -8.71 -7.09
CA TRP A 42 -5.13 -9.21 -8.42
C TRP A 42 -6.62 -9.52 -8.60
N ARG A 43 -7.32 -9.89 -7.52
CA ARG A 43 -8.79 -10.04 -7.54
C ARG A 43 -9.47 -8.69 -7.76
N ALA A 44 -9.06 -7.64 -7.05
CA ALA A 44 -9.57 -6.29 -7.24
C ALA A 44 -9.29 -5.79 -8.67
N GLU A 45 -8.06 -5.92 -9.16
CA GLU A 45 -7.69 -5.58 -10.54
C GLU A 45 -8.53 -6.35 -11.58
N SER A 46 -8.80 -7.64 -11.33
CA SER A 46 -9.62 -8.46 -12.23
C SER A 46 -11.08 -8.02 -12.24
N LEU A 47 -11.60 -7.53 -11.11
CA LEU A 47 -12.94 -6.93 -11.04
C LEU A 47 -13.00 -5.63 -11.84
N VAL A 48 -12.02 -4.74 -11.66
CA VAL A 48 -11.90 -3.50 -12.47
C VAL A 48 -11.88 -3.84 -13.95
N LYS A 49 -11.00 -4.76 -14.37
CA LYS A 49 -10.91 -5.19 -15.78
C LYS A 49 -12.26 -5.70 -16.30
N LYS A 50 -12.98 -6.49 -15.50
CA LYS A 50 -14.32 -7.00 -15.86
C LYS A 50 -15.31 -5.87 -16.07
N PHE A 51 -15.41 -4.92 -15.15
CA PHE A 51 -16.36 -3.80 -15.26
C PHE A 51 -16.01 -2.85 -16.40
N ARG A 52 -14.72 -2.52 -16.59
CA ARG A 52 -14.24 -1.75 -17.74
C ARG A 52 -14.53 -2.45 -19.08
N SER A 53 -14.40 -3.78 -19.14
CA SER A 53 -14.74 -4.55 -20.34
C SER A 53 -16.24 -4.51 -20.64
N LEU A 54 -17.09 -4.68 -19.61
CA LEU A 54 -18.55 -4.58 -19.76
C LEU A 54 -18.97 -3.17 -20.22
N ALA A 55 -18.41 -2.12 -19.63
CA ALA A 55 -18.70 -0.75 -20.03
C ALA A 55 -18.35 -0.51 -21.51
N ARG A 56 -17.20 -0.99 -21.99
CA ARG A 56 -16.82 -0.89 -23.40
C ARG A 56 -17.72 -1.70 -24.31
N GLN A 57 -18.15 -2.88 -23.90
CA GLN A 57 -19.10 -3.70 -24.67
C GLN A 57 -20.42 -2.98 -24.84
N ILE A 58 -20.97 -2.43 -23.76
CA ILE A 58 -22.23 -1.69 -23.77
C ILE A 58 -22.10 -0.43 -24.63
N ALA A 59 -20.98 0.31 -24.52
CA ALA A 59 -20.74 1.48 -25.36
C ALA A 59 -20.59 1.15 -26.86
N GLY A 60 -20.18 -0.07 -27.20
CA GLY A 60 -20.05 -0.52 -28.59
C GLY A 60 -21.34 -1.04 -29.24
N ILE A 61 -22.42 -1.21 -28.49
CA ILE A 61 -23.71 -1.67 -29.02
C ILE A 61 -24.37 -0.53 -29.80
N LYS A 62 -24.63 -0.77 -31.10
CA LYS A 62 -25.27 0.20 -32.00
C LYS A 62 -26.80 0.29 -31.84
N GLY A 63 -27.38 -0.10 -30.73
CA GLY A 63 -28.79 -0.08 -30.44
C GLY A 63 -29.11 0.58 -29.11
N ASP A 64 -30.33 0.45 -28.65
CA ASP A 64 -30.76 0.96 -27.35
C ASP A 64 -30.15 0.09 -26.23
N SER A 65 -29.07 0.59 -25.65
CA SER A 65 -28.34 -0.04 -24.56
C SER A 65 -28.62 0.59 -23.19
N SER A 66 -29.60 1.49 -23.09
CA SER A 66 -29.89 2.27 -21.87
C SER A 66 -30.19 1.36 -20.67
N ALA A 67 -31.01 0.33 -20.88
CA ALA A 67 -31.37 -0.63 -19.82
C ALA A 67 -30.14 -1.42 -19.29
N GLU A 68 -29.17 -1.75 -20.14
CA GLU A 68 -27.95 -2.42 -19.73
C GLU A 68 -27.00 -1.48 -19.00
N GLN A 69 -26.90 -0.21 -19.45
CA GLN A 69 -26.15 0.83 -18.77
C GLN A 69 -26.69 1.06 -17.36
N GLU A 70 -27.98 1.23 -17.20
CA GLU A 70 -28.63 1.43 -15.90
C GLU A 70 -28.42 0.23 -14.97
N ARG A 71 -28.51 -0.99 -15.47
CA ARG A 71 -28.23 -2.22 -14.69
C ARG A 71 -26.78 -2.24 -14.20
N LEU A 72 -25.82 -1.86 -15.05
CA LEU A 72 -24.40 -1.83 -14.68
C LEU A 72 -24.11 -0.74 -13.66
N LEU A 73 -24.60 0.49 -13.90
CA LEU A 73 -24.48 1.63 -12.99
C LEU A 73 -25.15 1.34 -11.64
N GLY A 74 -26.39 0.83 -11.66
CA GLY A 74 -27.11 0.47 -10.44
C GLY A 74 -26.44 -0.62 -9.61
N LYS A 75 -25.70 -1.54 -10.26
CA LYS A 75 -24.90 -2.52 -9.55
C LYS A 75 -23.70 -1.90 -8.86
N LEU A 76 -22.97 -1.01 -9.52
CA LEU A 76 -21.80 -0.32 -8.97
C LEU A 76 -22.20 0.70 -7.90
N LEU A 77 -23.34 1.37 -8.07
CA LEU A 77 -23.93 2.26 -7.08
C LEU A 77 -24.28 1.49 -5.79
N ARG A 78 -24.94 0.34 -5.90
CA ARG A 78 -25.25 -0.51 -4.73
C ARG A 78 -23.99 -0.95 -3.99
N MET A 79 -22.88 -1.21 -4.70
CA MET A 79 -21.59 -1.51 -4.08
C MET A 79 -20.89 -0.27 -3.52
N GLY A 80 -21.40 0.94 -3.78
CA GLY A 80 -20.81 2.19 -3.31
C GLY A 80 -19.44 2.51 -3.92
N VAL A 81 -19.16 1.97 -5.12
CA VAL A 81 -17.92 2.21 -5.85
C VAL A 81 -18.03 3.50 -6.69
N ILE A 82 -19.25 3.85 -7.11
CA ILE A 82 -19.56 5.00 -7.95
C ILE A 82 -20.66 5.82 -7.28
N GLY A 83 -20.68 7.13 -7.51
CA GLY A 83 -21.73 8.04 -7.05
C GLY A 83 -23.03 7.95 -7.88
N SER A 84 -24.10 8.59 -7.40
CA SER A 84 -25.42 8.60 -8.04
C SER A 84 -25.42 9.22 -9.44
N ASP A 85 -24.61 10.25 -9.67
CA ASP A 85 -24.59 11.02 -10.91
C ASP A 85 -23.55 10.53 -11.93
N SER A 86 -22.99 9.34 -11.68
CA SER A 86 -21.90 8.78 -12.50
C SER A 86 -22.40 8.28 -13.86
N LYS A 87 -21.57 8.49 -14.87
CA LYS A 87 -21.79 8.08 -16.25
C LYS A 87 -20.99 6.80 -16.57
N LEU A 88 -21.30 6.20 -17.73
CA LEU A 88 -20.58 5.01 -18.22
C LEU A 88 -19.07 5.24 -18.33
N ASN A 89 -18.63 6.45 -18.67
CA ASN A 89 -17.22 6.80 -18.79
C ASN A 89 -16.48 6.75 -17.43
N ASP A 90 -17.16 7.03 -16.32
CA ASP A 90 -16.56 7.01 -14.99
C ASP A 90 -16.16 5.59 -14.57
N ILE A 91 -16.82 4.56 -15.16
CA ILE A 91 -16.41 3.16 -14.95
C ILE A 91 -15.03 2.88 -15.55
N LEU A 92 -14.61 3.60 -16.57
CA LEU A 92 -13.31 3.43 -17.21
C LEU A 92 -12.16 4.00 -16.36
N THR A 93 -12.44 4.95 -15.47
CA THR A 93 -11.45 5.57 -14.57
C THR A 93 -11.25 4.78 -13.26
N LEU A 94 -12.21 3.86 -12.91
CA LEU A 94 -12.14 3.08 -11.66
C LEU A 94 -10.81 2.35 -11.48
N ASP A 95 -10.26 2.41 -10.28
CA ASP A 95 -9.04 1.71 -9.91
C ASP A 95 -9.27 0.52 -8.97
N ALA A 96 -8.23 -0.27 -8.73
CA ALA A 96 -8.28 -1.38 -7.79
C ALA A 96 -8.52 -0.91 -6.34
N THR A 97 -8.10 0.31 -6.01
CA THR A 97 -8.28 0.96 -4.71
C THR A 97 -9.75 1.09 -4.34
N ASP A 98 -10.61 1.47 -5.30
CA ASP A 98 -12.04 1.70 -5.08
C ASP A 98 -12.74 0.41 -4.59
N PHE A 99 -12.36 -0.73 -5.16
CA PHE A 99 -12.85 -2.03 -4.70
C PHE A 99 -12.21 -2.49 -3.37
N LEU A 100 -10.94 -2.13 -3.11
CA LEU A 100 -10.30 -2.44 -1.84
C LEU A 100 -10.91 -1.64 -0.69
N GLU A 101 -11.40 -0.44 -0.96
CA GLU A 101 -12.09 0.41 0.02
C GLU A 101 -13.45 -0.14 0.44
N ARG A 102 -14.14 -0.85 -0.45
CA ARG A 102 -15.45 -1.47 -0.21
C ARG A 102 -15.40 -2.86 0.42
N ARG A 103 -14.21 -3.33 0.81
CA ARG A 103 -14.04 -4.62 1.51
C ARG A 103 -14.44 -4.49 2.98
N LEU A 104 -15.07 -5.54 3.52
CA LEU A 104 -15.47 -5.62 4.92
C LEU A 104 -14.32 -5.24 5.87
N GLN A 105 -13.12 -5.75 5.64
CA GLN A 105 -11.94 -5.42 6.44
C GLN A 105 -11.66 -3.91 6.48
N THR A 106 -11.73 -3.25 5.34
CA THR A 106 -11.44 -1.82 5.21
C THR A 106 -12.53 -0.98 5.86
N ILE A 107 -13.80 -1.37 5.68
CA ILE A 107 -14.94 -0.66 6.27
C ILE A 107 -14.92 -0.78 7.81
N VAL A 108 -14.61 -1.97 8.35
CA VAL A 108 -14.43 -2.18 9.80
C VAL A 108 -13.34 -1.27 10.37
N HIS A 109 -12.24 -1.08 9.64
CA HIS A 109 -11.20 -0.13 10.02
C HIS A 109 -11.67 1.33 9.90
N LYS A 110 -12.34 1.71 8.81
CA LYS A 110 -12.90 3.07 8.62
C LYS A 110 -13.93 3.45 9.68
N LYS A 111 -14.76 2.50 10.12
CA LYS A 111 -15.71 2.69 11.23
C LYS A 111 -15.07 2.75 12.62
N GLY A 112 -13.74 2.65 12.73
CA GLY A 112 -13.02 2.73 13.99
C GLY A 112 -13.16 1.50 14.89
N LEU A 113 -13.77 0.41 14.41
CA LEU A 113 -13.87 -0.86 15.14
C LEU A 113 -12.53 -1.56 15.30
N ALA A 114 -11.50 -1.16 14.56
CA ALA A 114 -10.13 -1.62 14.63
C ALA A 114 -9.14 -0.46 14.52
N SER A 115 -8.05 -0.47 15.28
CA SER A 115 -7.03 0.58 15.23
C SER A 115 -6.15 0.49 13.98
N THR A 116 -5.98 -0.72 13.45
CA THR A 116 -5.19 -0.97 12.23
C THR A 116 -5.93 -1.87 11.26
N ALA A 117 -5.62 -1.76 9.97
CA ALA A 117 -6.18 -2.63 8.94
C ALA A 117 -5.86 -4.13 9.18
N LYS A 118 -4.70 -4.44 9.77
CA LYS A 118 -4.32 -5.81 10.14
C LYS A 118 -5.17 -6.34 11.30
N GLU A 119 -5.44 -5.52 12.28
CA GLU A 119 -6.33 -5.86 13.40
C GLU A 119 -7.77 -6.05 12.92
N ALA A 120 -8.28 -5.19 12.04
CA ALA A 120 -9.59 -5.36 11.41
C ALA A 120 -9.72 -6.76 10.77
N ARG A 121 -8.68 -7.19 10.06
CA ARG A 121 -8.65 -8.54 9.48
C ARG A 121 -8.78 -9.62 10.54
N GLN A 122 -8.08 -9.50 11.66
CA GLN A 122 -8.12 -10.47 12.75
C GLN A 122 -9.50 -10.53 13.39
N ILE A 123 -10.10 -9.36 13.68
CA ILE A 123 -11.46 -9.24 14.24
C ILE A 123 -12.49 -9.94 13.33
N VAL A 124 -12.41 -9.70 12.01
CA VAL A 124 -13.31 -10.34 11.04
C VAL A 124 -13.10 -11.86 11.00
N LEU A 125 -11.85 -12.34 10.97
CA LEU A 125 -11.54 -13.78 10.93
C LEU A 125 -12.04 -14.52 12.18
N HIS A 126 -11.96 -13.88 13.34
CA HIS A 126 -12.51 -14.45 14.60
C HIS A 126 -14.03 -14.40 14.66
N GLY A 127 -14.68 -13.73 13.70
CA GLY A 127 -16.17 -13.65 13.67
C GLY A 127 -16.75 -12.70 14.70
N PHE A 128 -16.00 -11.68 15.12
CA PHE A 128 -16.49 -10.62 16.02
C PHE A 128 -17.25 -9.50 15.30
N VAL A 129 -17.45 -9.64 13.99
CA VAL A 129 -18.20 -8.70 13.15
C VAL A 129 -19.47 -9.37 12.65
N THR A 130 -20.59 -8.70 12.83
CA THR A 130 -21.87 -9.06 12.25
C THR A 130 -22.27 -8.01 11.21
N VAL A 131 -22.92 -8.47 10.16
CA VAL A 131 -23.52 -7.66 9.09
C VAL A 131 -24.95 -8.17 8.93
N ASP A 132 -25.94 -7.30 9.04
CA ASP A 132 -27.37 -7.67 9.04
C ASP A 132 -27.71 -8.78 10.07
N GLY A 133 -27.04 -8.78 11.24
CA GLY A 133 -27.19 -9.80 12.28
C GLY A 133 -26.41 -11.10 12.05
N GLU A 134 -25.86 -11.32 10.86
CA GLU A 134 -25.08 -12.52 10.53
C GLU A 134 -23.59 -12.33 10.77
N ARG A 135 -22.92 -13.32 11.35
CA ARG A 135 -21.47 -13.29 11.54
C ARG A 135 -20.74 -13.50 10.21
N ARG A 136 -20.00 -12.49 9.77
CA ARG A 136 -19.18 -12.55 8.54
C ARG A 136 -17.70 -12.75 8.90
N ARG A 137 -17.11 -13.87 8.41
CA ARG A 137 -15.69 -14.23 8.67
C ARG A 137 -14.79 -14.02 7.46
N VAL A 138 -15.29 -13.49 6.36
CA VAL A 138 -14.54 -13.29 5.12
C VAL A 138 -14.10 -11.84 4.99
N PRO A 139 -12.81 -11.47 5.26
CA PRO A 139 -12.34 -10.09 5.23
C PRO A 139 -12.36 -9.47 3.83
N GLY A 140 -12.36 -10.31 2.79
CA GLY A 140 -12.38 -9.88 1.38
C GLY A 140 -13.77 -9.76 0.78
N SER A 141 -14.86 -9.91 1.54
CA SER A 141 -16.22 -9.70 1.03
C SER A 141 -16.41 -8.22 0.72
N LEU A 142 -17.04 -7.95 -0.43
CA LEU A 142 -17.48 -6.60 -0.78
C LEU A 142 -18.85 -6.38 -0.15
N LEU A 143 -19.03 -5.24 0.48
CA LEU A 143 -20.27 -4.84 1.11
C LEU A 143 -21.03 -3.85 0.22
N SER A 144 -22.34 -3.95 0.26
CA SER A 144 -23.21 -2.92 -0.29
C SER A 144 -23.29 -1.72 0.66
N VAL A 145 -23.77 -0.59 0.15
CA VAL A 145 -23.96 0.62 0.97
C VAL A 145 -24.91 0.36 2.13
N ASN A 146 -26.00 -0.35 1.88
CA ASN A 146 -26.97 -0.68 2.93
C ASN A 146 -26.39 -1.59 4.02
N GLU A 147 -25.58 -2.57 3.65
CA GLU A 147 -24.91 -3.47 4.62
C GLU A 147 -23.84 -2.74 5.45
N GLU A 148 -23.32 -1.61 4.95
CA GLU A 148 -22.34 -0.83 5.68
C GLU A 148 -22.91 -0.31 7.01
N ASP A 149 -24.17 0.18 7.00
CA ASP A 149 -24.79 0.75 8.19
C ASP A 149 -25.14 -0.30 9.25
N SER A 150 -25.39 -1.54 8.82
CA SER A 150 -25.76 -2.66 9.68
C SER A 150 -24.57 -3.37 10.36
N ILE A 151 -23.33 -2.89 10.15
CA ILE A 151 -22.14 -3.51 10.76
C ILE A 151 -22.11 -3.27 12.27
N ALA A 152 -22.09 -4.36 13.04
CA ALA A 152 -21.95 -4.33 14.49
C ALA A 152 -20.77 -5.18 14.97
N TYR A 153 -20.18 -4.78 16.09
CA TYR A 153 -19.14 -5.54 16.79
C TYR A 153 -19.74 -6.38 17.91
N VAL A 154 -19.49 -7.68 17.90
CA VAL A 154 -20.02 -8.66 18.88
C VAL A 154 -18.87 -9.35 19.64
N GLY A 155 -17.69 -8.76 19.64
CA GLY A 155 -16.51 -9.31 20.32
C GLY A 155 -16.41 -8.90 21.79
N PRO A 156 -15.39 -9.41 22.51
CA PRO A 156 -15.11 -9.01 23.88
C PRO A 156 -14.79 -7.51 23.95
N SER A 157 -15.25 -6.87 25.03
CA SER A 157 -15.05 -5.43 25.25
C SER A 157 -13.58 -5.04 25.13
N ARG A 158 -13.30 -4.01 24.31
CA ARG A 158 -11.96 -3.60 23.90
C ARG A 158 -11.27 -2.66 24.88
N GLU A 159 -12.01 -2.10 25.82
CA GLU A 159 -11.55 -1.02 26.69
C GLU A 159 -10.37 -1.41 27.59
N GLN A 160 -10.19 -2.70 27.86
CA GLN A 160 -9.12 -3.18 28.74
C GLN A 160 -7.76 -3.45 28.03
N LYS A 161 -7.70 -3.53 26.70
CA LYS A 161 -6.46 -3.87 25.97
C LYS A 161 -5.65 -2.69 25.45
N VAL A 162 -6.25 -1.52 25.29
CA VAL A 162 -5.59 -0.37 24.66
C VAL A 162 -4.77 0.45 25.67
N GLN A 163 -5.05 0.35 26.97
CA GLN A 163 -4.35 1.19 27.95
C GLN A 163 -3.07 0.56 28.55
N LYS A 164 -2.89 -0.78 28.48
CA LYS A 164 -1.71 -1.42 29.10
C LYS A 164 -0.39 -1.36 28.30
N PRO A 165 -0.34 -1.42 26.96
CA PRO A 165 0.97 -1.44 26.30
C PRO A 165 1.57 -0.06 26.01
N ARG A 166 0.79 1.03 25.96
CA ARG A 166 1.35 2.35 25.68
C ARG A 166 2.06 2.97 26.87
N LYS A 167 1.49 2.91 28.06
CA LYS A 167 2.15 3.41 29.28
C LYS A 167 3.43 2.65 29.61
N ALA A 168 3.43 1.31 29.49
CA ALA A 168 4.63 0.51 29.70
C ALA A 168 5.74 0.71 28.64
N LEU A 169 5.41 1.17 27.43
CA LEU A 169 6.38 1.52 26.40
C LEU A 169 6.91 2.94 26.55
N GLU A 170 6.09 3.87 27.05
CA GLU A 170 6.52 5.24 27.37
C GLU A 170 7.42 5.22 28.63
N GLU A 171 7.04 4.54 29.70
CA GLU A 171 7.88 4.36 30.91
C GLU A 171 9.20 3.64 30.62
N ALA A 172 9.20 2.62 29.74
CA ALA A 172 10.42 1.93 29.31
C ALA A 172 11.28 2.74 28.32
N ALA A 173 10.72 3.72 27.63
CA ALA A 173 11.47 4.63 26.78
C ALA A 173 12.12 5.74 27.59
N ASP A 174 11.45 6.23 28.61
CA ASP A 174 11.96 7.24 29.52
C ASP A 174 13.10 6.68 30.42
N GLU A 175 12.97 5.47 30.96
CA GLU A 175 14.06 4.79 31.68
C GLU A 175 15.27 4.48 30.82
N LYS A 176 15.12 4.26 29.50
CA LYS A 176 16.26 4.08 28.58
C LYS A 176 16.93 5.38 28.22
N SER A 177 16.18 6.49 28.17
CA SER A 177 16.75 7.81 27.90
C SER A 177 17.56 8.34 29.08
N GLU A 178 17.14 8.08 30.33
CA GLU A 178 17.89 8.45 31.54
C GLU A 178 19.18 7.64 31.71
N LYS A 179 19.12 6.32 31.49
CA LYS A 179 20.35 5.47 31.56
C LYS A 179 21.37 5.75 30.48
N SER A 180 20.94 6.23 29.31
CA SER A 180 21.87 6.60 28.21
C SER A 180 22.52 7.97 28.41
N SER A 181 21.94 8.86 29.20
CA SER A 181 22.54 10.16 29.55
C SER A 181 23.59 10.02 30.64
N ASP A 182 23.41 9.11 31.60
CA ASP A 182 24.38 8.88 32.66
C ASP A 182 25.60 8.08 32.20
N GLU A 183 25.44 7.13 31.26
CA GLU A 183 26.56 6.41 30.66
C GLU A 183 27.45 7.31 29.75
N LYS A 184 26.85 8.26 29.03
CA LYS A 184 27.61 9.23 28.21
C LYS A 184 28.38 10.26 29.04
N ALA A 185 27.88 10.61 30.23
CA ALA A 185 28.57 11.53 31.12
C ALA A 185 29.81 10.93 31.79
N LEU A 186 29.87 9.60 31.97
CA LEU A 186 31.00 8.89 32.55
C LEU A 186 32.11 8.53 31.52
N GLU A 187 31.77 8.48 30.22
CA GLU A 187 32.73 8.09 29.18
C GLU A 187 33.47 9.26 28.53
N GLU A 188 32.99 10.52 28.72
CA GLU A 188 33.63 11.71 28.14
C GLU A 188 34.78 12.31 29.01
N ALA A 189 34.96 11.88 30.22
CA ALA A 189 35.97 12.47 31.09
C ALA A 189 37.45 12.12 30.79
N PRO A 190 37.86 10.96 30.19
CA PRO A 190 39.27 10.68 29.92
C PRO A 190 39.76 10.99 28.49
N LYS A 191 38.91 11.43 27.58
CA LYS A 191 39.30 11.61 26.16
C LYS A 191 39.75 13.04 25.78
N LYS A 192 39.66 14.02 26.70
CA LYS A 192 40.10 15.39 26.41
C LYS A 192 41.59 15.64 26.64
N LEU A 193 42.33 14.74 27.24
CA LEU A 193 43.76 14.89 27.49
C LEU A 193 44.67 14.24 26.43
N SER A 194 44.10 13.49 25.46
CA SER A 194 44.89 12.81 24.41
C SER A 194 44.66 13.39 22.99
N ALA A 195 43.84 14.45 22.85
CA ALA A 195 43.53 15.05 21.55
C ALA A 195 44.43 16.23 21.19
N GLU A 196 45.14 16.81 22.16
CA GLU A 196 46.02 17.99 21.87
C GLU A 196 47.43 17.56 21.41
N GLU A 197 47.88 16.34 21.65
CA GLU A 197 49.20 15.86 21.19
C GLU A 197 49.24 15.29 19.77
N LYS A 198 48.06 15.10 19.09
CA LYS A 198 48.02 14.54 17.72
C LYS A 198 47.74 15.52 16.60
N ILE A 199 47.63 16.80 16.89
CA ILE A 199 47.36 17.82 15.85
C ILE A 199 48.65 18.35 15.22
N GLY A 200 49.82 18.04 15.78
CA GLY A 200 51.13 18.50 15.29
C GLY A 200 51.75 17.72 14.13
N GLU A 201 51.25 16.52 13.83
CA GLU A 201 51.95 15.61 12.90
C GLU A 201 51.26 15.30 11.59
N VAL A 202 50.07 15.91 11.29
CA VAL A 202 49.27 15.61 10.10
C VAL A 202 49.22 16.76 9.07
N VAL A 203 50.05 17.78 9.21
CA VAL A 203 50.02 18.92 8.30
C VAL A 203 51.11 18.84 7.17
N GLU A 204 52.00 17.84 7.19
CA GLU A 204 53.07 17.78 6.16
C GLU A 204 52.91 16.74 5.06
N GLU A 205 51.81 15.95 4.98
CA GLU A 205 51.72 14.88 4.00
C GLU A 205 50.49 14.99 3.06
N LYS A 206 50.19 16.17 2.53
CA LYS A 206 49.21 16.34 1.42
C LYS A 206 49.60 17.43 0.44
N THR A 207 50.73 17.30 -0.20
CA THR A 207 51.03 18.04 -1.42
C THR A 207 51.82 17.19 -2.38
N GLU A 208 51.21 16.14 -2.93
CA GLU A 208 51.64 15.57 -4.21
C GLU A 208 50.43 14.96 -4.90
N VAL A 209 49.68 15.75 -5.65
CA VAL A 209 48.68 15.32 -6.62
C VAL A 209 49.38 15.22 -7.97
N SER A 210 49.52 13.99 -8.48
CA SER A 210 50.12 13.69 -9.77
C SER A 210 49.26 14.17 -10.95
N PRO A 211 49.87 14.69 -12.04
CA PRO A 211 49.17 15.33 -13.18
C PRO A 211 48.70 14.28 -14.25
N ALA A 212 47.88 13.31 -13.85
CA ALA A 212 47.43 12.26 -14.76
C ALA A 212 45.92 12.23 -15.04
N GLU A 213 45.12 13.08 -14.39
CA GLU A 213 43.66 13.10 -14.57
C GLU A 213 43.11 14.20 -15.47
N GLU A 214 43.86 15.26 -15.75
CA GLU A 214 43.41 16.34 -16.65
C GLU A 214 43.34 15.97 -18.13
N LYS A 215 44.00 14.89 -18.59
CA LYS A 215 43.99 14.50 -20.00
C LYS A 215 42.81 13.60 -20.41
N LYS A 216 41.91 13.27 -19.52
CA LYS A 216 40.74 12.41 -19.86
C LYS A 216 39.42 13.16 -20.04
N GLU A 217 39.34 14.44 -19.64
CA GLU A 217 38.13 15.25 -19.87
C GLU A 217 38.14 15.99 -21.21
N GLU A 218 39.29 16.45 -21.68
CA GLU A 218 39.40 17.11 -23.01
C GLU A 218 39.07 16.18 -24.21
N SER A 219 39.35 14.89 -24.11
CA SER A 219 39.04 13.94 -25.17
C SER A 219 37.55 13.56 -25.28
N LYS A 220 36.69 14.00 -24.38
CA LYS A 220 35.23 13.74 -24.42
C LYS A 220 34.42 14.91 -24.97
N GLU A 221 34.98 16.11 -24.99
CA GLU A 221 34.28 17.28 -25.54
C GLU A 221 34.45 17.36 -27.08
N GLU A 222 35.61 17.03 -27.62
CA GLU A 222 35.82 17.02 -29.08
C GLU A 222 35.00 15.95 -29.84
N ALA A 223 34.59 14.87 -29.19
CA ALA A 223 33.77 13.83 -29.82
C ALA A 223 32.27 14.21 -29.95
N LYS A 224 31.81 15.31 -29.34
CA LYS A 224 30.42 15.77 -29.42
C LYS A 224 30.15 16.86 -30.43
N GLU A 225 31.15 17.56 -30.90
CA GLU A 225 31.00 18.60 -31.94
C GLU A 225 31.06 18.05 -33.39
N GLY A 226 31.62 16.87 -33.63
CA GLY A 226 31.75 16.27 -34.94
C GLY A 226 30.45 15.70 -35.57
N LEU A 227 29.32 15.68 -34.87
CA LEU A 227 28.09 14.99 -35.30
C LEU A 227 26.93 15.91 -35.70
N LYS A 228 27.14 17.21 -35.84
CA LYS A 228 26.09 18.18 -36.24
C LYS A 228 26.23 18.87 -37.59
N GLY A 229 27.09 18.37 -38.48
CA GLY A 229 27.32 18.98 -39.76
C GLY A 229 27.21 18.00 -40.93
N GLY A 230 25.99 17.64 -41.33
CA GLY A 230 25.84 16.81 -42.55
C GLY A 230 24.41 16.39 -42.85
N SER A 231 23.59 17.33 -43.28
CA SER A 231 22.44 17.01 -44.13
C SER A 231 21.93 18.29 -44.81
N SER A 232 22.34 18.43 -46.04
CA SER A 232 21.60 19.21 -47.05
C SER A 232 21.10 18.24 -48.07
#